data_68d3ed83a1180304bdfa715110c5ae73
#
_entry.id   68d3ed83a1180304bdfa715110c5ae73
#
_cell.length_a   1.000
_cell.length_b   1.000
_cell.length_c   1.000
_cell.angle_alpha   90.00
_cell.angle_beta   90.00
_cell.angle_gamma   90.00
#
_symmetry.space_group_name_H-M   'P 1'
#
loop_
_entity.id
_entity.type
_entity.pdbx_description
1 polymer ?
#
loop_
_entity_poly.entity_id
_entity_poly.type
_entity_poly.pdbx_seq_one_letter_code
_entity_poly.pdbx_strand_id
1 'polypeptide(L)'
;MPVAHVALPVPLPRTFDYLLPEGMAVKAGCRVRVPFGKQERIGIVAAVSERSELPLEELKPVAEALDDEPVFSTTVWRLLMWAAEYYHHPIGDVLFHALPILLRQGKPASATPLWYWFATEQGQVVDLNSLKRSPKQQQALAALR
;
A
#
# COMPACT_ATOMS: atom_id res chain seq x y z
N MET A 1 -9.43 -10.04 21.99
CA MET A 1 -8.45 -9.74 20.91
C MET A 1 -9.21 -9.14 19.77
N PRO A 2 -8.78 -8.03 19.21
CA PRO A 2 -9.49 -7.41 18.10
C PRO A 2 -9.40 -8.29 16.84
N VAL A 3 -10.47 -8.22 16.04
CA VAL A 3 -10.63 -8.97 14.80
C VAL A 3 -10.66 -7.99 13.64
N ALA A 4 -9.86 -8.25 12.62
CA ALA A 4 -9.90 -7.53 11.36
C ALA A 4 -10.81 -8.28 10.38
N HIS A 5 -11.82 -7.58 9.86
CA HIS A 5 -12.64 -8.05 8.76
C HIS A 5 -11.98 -7.63 7.46
N VAL A 6 -11.37 -8.60 6.76
CA VAL A 6 -10.49 -8.35 5.62
C VAL A 6 -11.20 -8.69 4.31
N ALA A 7 -11.24 -7.72 3.41
CA ALA A 7 -11.68 -7.92 2.04
C ALA A 7 -10.52 -8.48 1.21
N LEU A 8 -10.73 -9.61 0.55
CA LEU A 8 -9.77 -10.27 -0.32
C LEU A 8 -10.22 -10.20 -1.79
N PRO A 9 -9.30 -10.20 -2.76
CA PRO A 9 -9.62 -10.21 -4.19
C PRO A 9 -10.10 -11.61 -4.61
N VAL A 10 -11.25 -11.99 -4.11
CA VAL A 10 -11.94 -13.25 -4.42
C VAL A 10 -13.41 -12.95 -4.74
N PRO A 11 -14.06 -13.74 -5.61
CA PRO A 11 -15.44 -13.48 -6.04
C PRO A 11 -16.47 -13.94 -5.00
N LEU A 12 -16.26 -13.57 -3.74
CA LEU A 12 -17.14 -13.90 -2.63
C LEU A 12 -17.66 -12.60 -1.99
N PRO A 13 -18.98 -12.49 -1.78
CA PRO A 13 -19.61 -11.26 -1.26
C PRO A 13 -19.48 -11.16 0.26
N ARG A 14 -18.29 -11.36 0.79
CA ARG A 14 -18.01 -11.29 2.23
C ARG A 14 -16.58 -10.88 2.51
N THR A 15 -16.34 -10.46 3.74
CA THR A 15 -15.01 -10.32 4.33
C THR A 15 -14.60 -11.62 5.03
N PHE A 16 -13.34 -11.70 5.38
CA PHE A 16 -12.74 -12.81 6.11
C PHE A 16 -12.16 -12.29 7.41
N ASP A 17 -12.41 -13.01 8.50
CA ASP A 17 -12.02 -12.60 9.82
C ASP A 17 -10.63 -13.11 10.18
N TYR A 18 -9.80 -12.22 10.70
CA TYR A 18 -8.45 -12.52 11.17
C TYR A 18 -8.19 -11.89 12.52
N LEU A 19 -7.45 -12.58 13.37
CA LEU A 19 -7.00 -12.01 14.65
C LEU A 19 -5.93 -10.94 14.40
N LEU A 20 -6.03 -9.83 15.12
CA LEU A 20 -4.97 -8.85 15.17
C LEU A 20 -4.00 -9.23 16.30
N PRO A 21 -2.72 -9.52 16.00
CA PRO A 21 -1.71 -9.76 17.01
C PRO A 21 -1.58 -8.58 17.98
N GLU A 22 -1.13 -8.88 19.19
CA GLU A 22 -0.87 -7.84 20.19
C GLU A 22 0.14 -6.80 19.66
N GLY A 23 -0.18 -5.53 19.83
CA GLY A 23 0.64 -4.42 19.32
C GLY A 23 0.41 -4.06 17.85
N MET A 24 -0.35 -4.86 17.10
CA MET A 24 -0.70 -4.51 15.72
C MET A 24 -1.99 -3.67 15.70
N ALA A 25 -1.88 -2.42 15.27
CA ALA A 25 -3.01 -1.53 15.09
C ALA A 25 -3.22 -1.28 13.59
N VAL A 26 -4.43 -1.53 13.10
CA VAL A 26 -4.83 -1.25 11.72
C VAL A 26 -6.17 -0.53 11.70
N LYS A 27 -6.40 0.24 10.64
CA LYS A 27 -7.65 0.96 10.40
C LYS A 27 -8.34 0.42 9.15
N ALA A 28 -9.63 0.66 9.02
CA ALA A 28 -10.35 0.39 7.78
C ALA A 28 -9.68 1.15 6.61
N GLY A 29 -9.43 0.46 5.51
CA GLY A 29 -8.71 0.99 4.35
C GLY A 29 -7.20 0.71 4.35
N CYS A 30 -6.61 0.17 5.44
CA CYS A 30 -5.23 -0.30 5.46
C CYS A 30 -5.12 -1.66 4.77
N ARG A 31 -4.00 -1.89 4.11
CA ARG A 31 -3.67 -3.21 3.54
C ARG A 31 -2.98 -4.07 4.57
N VAL A 32 -3.28 -5.34 4.53
CA VAL A 32 -2.68 -6.36 5.38
C VAL A 32 -2.26 -7.58 4.57
N ARG A 33 -1.26 -8.31 5.03
CA ARG A 33 -0.93 -9.63 4.51
C ARG A 33 -1.54 -10.68 5.42
N VAL A 34 -2.29 -11.60 4.83
CA VAL A 34 -3.02 -12.62 5.57
C VAL A 34 -2.84 -14.01 4.94
N PRO A 35 -2.81 -15.07 5.76
CA PRO A 35 -2.82 -16.44 5.25
C PRO A 35 -4.18 -16.76 4.64
N PHE A 36 -4.19 -17.23 3.39
CA PHE A 36 -5.40 -17.67 2.69
C PHE A 36 -5.16 -18.99 1.97
N GLY A 37 -5.74 -20.07 2.46
CA GLY A 37 -5.43 -21.42 2.01
C GLY A 37 -3.96 -21.77 2.33
N LYS A 38 -3.21 -22.13 1.28
CA LYS A 38 -1.77 -22.47 1.35
C LYS A 38 -0.85 -21.31 1.01
N GLN A 39 -1.39 -20.14 0.72
CA GLN A 39 -0.66 -18.95 0.30
C GLN A 39 -0.97 -17.76 1.20
N GLU A 40 -0.11 -16.78 1.17
CA GLU A 40 -0.42 -15.46 1.71
C GLU A 40 -1.03 -14.58 0.62
N ARG A 41 -1.98 -13.74 1.02
CA ARG A 41 -2.61 -12.75 0.14
C ARG A 41 -2.62 -11.39 0.79
N ILE A 42 -2.64 -10.38 -0.05
CA ILE A 42 -2.88 -9.01 0.38
C ILE A 42 -4.39 -8.81 0.44
N GLY A 43 -4.86 -8.29 1.55
CA GLY A 43 -6.24 -7.89 1.77
C GLY A 43 -6.32 -6.43 2.20
N ILE A 44 -7.52 -5.90 2.22
CA ILE A 44 -7.83 -4.56 2.71
C ILE A 44 -8.76 -4.71 3.89
N VAL A 45 -8.40 -4.10 5.02
CA VAL A 45 -9.24 -4.10 6.21
C VAL A 45 -10.52 -3.30 5.93
N ALA A 46 -11.66 -3.95 5.98
CA ALA A 46 -12.96 -3.31 5.81
C ALA A 46 -13.47 -2.72 7.13
N ALA A 47 -13.24 -3.43 8.23
CA ALA A 47 -13.60 -3.00 9.58
C ALA A 47 -12.72 -3.71 10.62
N VAL A 48 -12.69 -3.17 11.83
CA VAL A 48 -12.10 -3.81 13.02
C VAL A 48 -13.16 -3.87 14.11
N SER A 49 -13.29 -5.01 14.77
CA SER A 49 -14.24 -5.21 15.87
C SER A 49 -13.67 -6.15 16.94
N GLU A 50 -14.38 -6.29 18.05
CA GLU A 50 -14.07 -7.27 19.10
C GLU A 50 -14.79 -8.62 18.90
N ARG A 51 -15.55 -8.76 17.80
CA ARG A 51 -16.41 -9.91 17.55
C ARG A 51 -16.15 -10.51 16.18
N SER A 52 -16.34 -11.83 16.09
CA SER A 52 -16.39 -12.59 14.86
C SER A 52 -17.59 -13.54 14.90
N GLU A 53 -18.10 -13.93 13.74
CA GLU A 53 -19.09 -14.99 13.60
C GLU A 53 -18.47 -16.37 13.85
N LEU A 54 -17.15 -16.49 13.75
CA LEU A 54 -16.39 -17.71 13.99
C LEU A 54 -15.77 -17.68 15.40
N PRO A 55 -15.54 -18.86 16.01
CA PRO A 55 -14.76 -18.95 17.24
C PRO A 55 -13.37 -18.35 17.06
N LEU A 56 -12.92 -17.55 18.03
CA LEU A 56 -11.61 -16.88 17.93
C LEU A 56 -10.45 -17.88 17.77
N GLU A 57 -10.60 -19.09 18.29
CA GLU A 57 -9.62 -20.18 18.20
C GLU A 57 -9.43 -20.69 16.77
N GLU A 58 -10.41 -20.51 15.90
CA GLU A 58 -10.37 -20.90 14.49
C GLU A 58 -9.78 -19.81 13.60
N LEU A 59 -9.68 -18.58 14.09
CA LEU A 59 -9.19 -17.46 13.33
C LEU A 59 -7.67 -17.49 13.21
N LYS A 60 -7.16 -17.32 12.01
CA LYS A 60 -5.73 -17.14 11.76
C LYS A 60 -5.32 -15.69 12.06
N PRO A 61 -4.10 -15.45 12.51
CA PRO A 61 -3.62 -14.10 12.73
C PRO A 61 -3.30 -13.39 11.41
N VAL A 62 -3.41 -12.07 11.39
CA VAL A 62 -2.82 -11.21 10.36
C VAL A 62 -1.31 -11.40 10.41
N ALA A 63 -0.67 -11.65 9.27
CA ALA A 63 0.77 -11.88 9.18
C ALA A 63 1.55 -10.55 9.24
N GLU A 64 1.07 -9.51 8.56
CA GLU A 64 1.75 -8.23 8.44
C GLU A 64 0.75 -7.09 8.17
N ALA A 65 0.92 -5.96 8.84
CA ALA A 65 0.28 -4.69 8.47
C ALA A 65 1.18 -3.96 7.47
N LEU A 66 0.66 -3.64 6.29
CA LEU A 66 1.43 -3.00 5.22
C LEU A 66 1.36 -1.48 5.27
N ASP A 67 0.37 -0.93 5.96
CA ASP A 67 0.12 0.51 6.03
C ASP A 67 -0.22 0.92 7.46
N ASP A 68 0.29 2.08 7.87
CA ASP A 68 -0.08 2.73 9.14
C ASP A 68 -1.36 3.56 8.99
N GLU A 69 -1.63 4.05 7.77
CA GLU A 69 -2.80 4.85 7.43
C GLU A 69 -3.55 4.27 6.21
N PRO A 70 -4.87 4.52 6.11
CA PRO A 70 -5.66 4.04 4.99
C PRO A 70 -5.12 4.50 3.63
N VAL A 71 -5.08 3.59 2.65
CA VAL A 71 -4.63 3.89 1.28
C VAL A 71 -5.68 4.63 0.44
N PHE A 72 -6.91 4.74 0.93
CA PHE A 72 -7.99 5.49 0.30
C PHE A 72 -8.33 6.73 1.12
N SER A 73 -8.63 7.84 0.45
CA SER A 73 -9.27 8.98 1.13
C SER A 73 -10.66 8.59 1.63
N THR A 74 -11.15 9.28 2.65
CA THR A 74 -12.49 9.04 3.21
C THR A 74 -13.60 9.10 2.15
N THR A 75 -13.49 10.04 1.21
CA THR A 75 -14.47 10.21 0.13
C THR A 75 -14.47 9.01 -0.83
N VAL A 76 -13.28 8.58 -1.25
CA VAL A 76 -13.14 7.40 -2.14
C VAL A 76 -13.61 6.14 -1.42
N TRP A 77 -13.23 5.96 -0.15
CA TRP A 77 -13.68 4.83 0.65
C TRP A 77 -15.19 4.71 0.70
N ARG A 78 -15.88 5.82 0.99
CA ARG A 78 -17.35 5.84 1.04
C ARG A 78 -17.98 5.51 -0.31
N LEU A 79 -17.40 6.02 -1.40
CA LEU A 79 -17.84 5.70 -2.76
C LEU A 79 -17.70 4.21 -3.06
N LEU A 80 -16.57 3.60 -2.71
CA LEU A 80 -16.31 2.18 -2.97
C LEU A 80 -17.24 1.28 -2.15
N MET A 81 -17.47 1.60 -0.88
CA MET A 81 -18.42 0.88 -0.04
C MET A 81 -19.84 0.97 -0.62
N TRP A 82 -20.28 2.15 -1.00
CA TRP A 82 -21.58 2.35 -1.66
C TRP A 82 -21.67 1.57 -2.98
N ALA A 83 -20.62 1.59 -3.80
CA ALA A 83 -20.61 0.87 -5.09
C ALA A 83 -20.72 -0.65 -4.90
N ALA A 84 -20.01 -1.22 -3.92
CA ALA A 84 -20.10 -2.64 -3.61
C ALA A 84 -21.54 -3.04 -3.22
N GLU A 85 -22.19 -2.24 -2.38
CA GLU A 85 -23.56 -2.47 -1.94
C GLU A 85 -24.58 -2.26 -3.06
N TYR A 86 -24.50 -1.13 -3.76
CA TYR A 86 -25.45 -0.76 -4.81
C TYR A 86 -25.44 -1.74 -5.99
N TYR A 87 -24.27 -2.15 -6.43
CA TYR A 87 -24.11 -3.10 -7.54
C TYR A 87 -24.09 -4.56 -7.12
N HIS A 88 -24.24 -4.86 -5.82
CA HIS A 88 -24.10 -6.21 -5.26
C HIS A 88 -22.82 -6.92 -5.71
N HIS A 89 -21.72 -6.16 -5.80
CA HIS A 89 -20.44 -6.67 -6.28
C HIS A 89 -19.54 -7.06 -5.08
N PRO A 90 -18.74 -8.15 -5.19
CA PRO A 90 -17.84 -8.54 -4.12
C PRO A 90 -16.95 -7.38 -3.68
N ILE A 91 -16.96 -7.09 -2.38
CA ILE A 91 -16.23 -5.94 -1.81
C ILE A 91 -14.73 -6.00 -2.11
N GLY A 92 -14.14 -7.19 -2.07
CA GLY A 92 -12.73 -7.39 -2.41
C GLY A 92 -12.41 -6.95 -3.83
N ASP A 93 -13.24 -7.34 -4.79
CA ASP A 93 -13.05 -6.95 -6.18
C ASP A 93 -13.16 -5.44 -6.38
N VAL A 94 -14.16 -4.80 -5.75
CA VAL A 94 -14.35 -3.35 -5.84
C VAL A 94 -13.12 -2.60 -5.30
N LEU A 95 -12.66 -2.96 -4.11
CA LEU A 95 -11.52 -2.31 -3.47
C LEU A 95 -10.22 -2.52 -4.25
N PHE A 96 -9.97 -3.75 -4.72
CA PHE A 96 -8.75 -4.06 -5.45
C PHE A 96 -8.72 -3.45 -6.86
N HIS A 97 -9.86 -3.33 -7.54
CA HIS A 97 -9.91 -2.61 -8.82
C HIS A 97 -9.59 -1.12 -8.68
N ALA A 98 -9.95 -0.52 -7.56
CA ALA A 98 -9.63 0.88 -7.27
C ALA A 98 -8.16 1.12 -6.92
N LEU A 99 -7.40 0.07 -6.55
CA LEU A 99 -5.99 0.20 -6.21
C LEU A 99 -5.09 0.20 -7.46
N PRO A 100 -4.05 1.05 -7.52
CA PRO A 100 -2.94 0.92 -8.45
C PRO A 100 -2.27 -0.45 -8.35
N ILE A 101 -1.74 -0.96 -9.46
CA ILE A 101 -1.14 -2.31 -9.54
C ILE A 101 -0.05 -2.53 -8.50
N LEU A 102 0.84 -1.56 -8.29
CA LEU A 102 1.92 -1.68 -7.32
C LEU A 102 1.41 -1.84 -5.88
N LEU A 103 0.32 -1.17 -5.53
CA LEU A 103 -0.29 -1.30 -4.22
C LEU A 103 -0.97 -2.67 -4.04
N ARG A 104 -1.57 -3.24 -5.10
CA ARG A 104 -2.10 -4.61 -5.08
C ARG A 104 -1.00 -5.65 -4.84
N GLN A 105 0.23 -5.36 -5.24
CA GLN A 105 1.40 -6.23 -5.05
C GLN A 105 2.08 -6.04 -3.69
N GLY A 106 1.55 -5.19 -2.82
CA GLY A 106 2.11 -4.93 -1.50
C GLY A 106 3.29 -3.96 -1.48
N LYS A 107 3.52 -3.21 -2.55
CA LYS A 107 4.53 -2.15 -2.55
C LYS A 107 4.11 -1.03 -1.61
N PRO A 108 5.07 -0.30 -0.99
CA PRO A 108 4.75 0.80 -0.10
C PRO A 108 3.86 1.86 -0.74
N ALA A 109 2.90 2.38 0.01
CA ALA A 109 2.02 3.48 -0.40
C ALA A 109 2.75 4.83 -0.22
N SER A 110 3.89 4.99 -0.86
CA SER A 110 4.71 6.20 -0.83
C SER A 110 4.92 6.74 -2.23
N ALA A 111 4.96 8.06 -2.35
CA ALA A 111 5.36 8.68 -3.61
C ALA A 111 6.80 8.27 -3.95
N THR A 112 7.04 7.98 -5.22
CA THR A 112 8.43 7.78 -5.68
C THR A 112 9.17 9.10 -5.48
N PRO A 113 10.28 9.10 -4.71
CA PRO A 113 11.03 10.33 -4.50
C PRO A 113 11.53 10.86 -5.85
N LEU A 114 11.31 12.14 -6.08
CA LEU A 114 11.91 12.84 -7.21
C LEU A 114 13.36 13.15 -6.83
N TRP A 115 14.29 12.57 -7.56
CA TRP A 115 15.71 12.82 -7.38
C TRP A 115 16.10 14.02 -8.25
N TYR A 116 16.66 15.02 -7.60
CA TYR A 116 17.26 16.18 -8.27
C TYR A 116 18.77 16.12 -8.10
N TRP A 117 19.47 16.41 -9.16
CA TRP A 117 20.92 16.49 -9.18
C TRP A 117 21.33 17.95 -9.21
N PHE A 118 22.25 18.32 -8.34
CA PHE A 118 22.81 19.66 -8.27
C PHE A 118 24.33 19.57 -8.35
N ALA A 119 24.95 20.57 -8.96
CA ALA A 119 26.39 20.74 -8.86
C ALA A 119 26.75 21.10 -7.39
N THR A 120 27.74 20.40 -6.83
CA THR A 120 28.31 20.75 -5.52
C THR A 120 28.96 22.14 -5.57
N GLU A 121 29.29 22.73 -4.41
CA GLU A 121 30.01 24.01 -4.37
C GLU A 121 31.31 23.96 -5.21
N GLN A 122 32.06 22.87 -5.12
CA GLN A 122 33.25 22.67 -5.96
C GLN A 122 32.88 22.55 -7.44
N GLY A 123 31.76 21.88 -7.75
CA GLY A 123 31.23 21.77 -9.12
C GLY A 123 30.78 23.12 -9.69
N GLN A 124 30.30 24.05 -8.86
CA GLN A 124 29.91 25.39 -9.30
C GLN A 124 31.09 26.25 -9.76
N VAL A 125 32.26 26.08 -9.15
CA VAL A 125 33.44 26.93 -9.41
C VAL A 125 34.48 26.27 -10.32
N VAL A 126 34.38 24.97 -10.60
CA VAL A 126 35.34 24.24 -11.44
C VAL A 126 35.33 24.79 -12.89
N ASP A 127 36.49 25.03 -13.47
CA ASP A 127 36.57 25.39 -14.88
C ASP A 127 36.19 24.20 -15.77
N LEU A 128 35.11 24.36 -16.57
CA LEU A 128 34.68 23.33 -17.52
C LEU A 128 35.79 22.94 -18.53
N ASN A 129 36.71 23.85 -18.84
CA ASN A 129 37.83 23.58 -19.71
C ASN A 129 38.86 22.59 -19.09
N SER A 130 38.91 22.47 -17.77
CA SER A 130 39.75 21.49 -17.09
C SER A 130 39.27 20.04 -17.36
N LEU A 131 38.01 19.85 -17.75
CA LEU A 131 37.37 18.57 -18.05
C LEU A 131 37.44 18.15 -19.53
N LYS A 132 38.29 18.79 -20.34
CA LYS A 132 38.42 18.47 -21.80
C LYS A 132 38.65 16.99 -22.10
N ARG A 133 39.30 16.24 -21.18
CA ARG A 133 39.53 14.81 -21.32
C ARG A 133 38.28 13.94 -21.03
N SER A 134 37.21 14.55 -20.52
CA SER A 134 35.96 13.88 -20.11
C SER A 134 34.73 14.63 -20.60
N PRO A 135 34.42 14.63 -21.92
CA PRO A 135 33.37 15.45 -22.50
C PRO A 135 31.99 15.21 -21.88
N LYS A 136 31.68 13.96 -21.47
CA LYS A 136 30.41 13.64 -20.79
C LYS A 136 30.29 14.27 -19.40
N GLN A 137 31.38 14.34 -18.64
CA GLN A 137 31.41 15.03 -17.33
C GLN A 137 31.24 16.54 -17.51
N GLN A 138 31.91 17.09 -18.54
CA GLN A 138 31.77 18.51 -18.88
C GLN A 138 30.29 18.87 -19.23
N GLN A 139 29.64 18.06 -20.05
CA GLN A 139 28.24 18.23 -20.40
C GLN A 139 27.32 18.10 -19.20
N ALA A 140 27.52 17.05 -18.37
CA ALA A 140 26.74 16.84 -17.16
C ALA A 140 26.87 18.03 -16.20
N LEU A 141 28.10 18.49 -15.95
CA LEU A 141 28.32 19.61 -15.06
C LEU A 141 27.74 20.92 -15.60
N ALA A 142 27.79 21.15 -16.92
CA ALA A 142 27.17 22.30 -17.55
C ALA A 142 25.64 22.27 -17.43
N ALA A 143 25.01 21.09 -17.45
CA ALA A 143 23.57 20.93 -17.30
C ALA A 143 23.10 21.04 -15.85
N LEU A 144 23.99 20.88 -14.85
CA LEU A 144 23.68 20.93 -13.42
C LEU A 144 23.94 22.30 -12.80
N ARG A 145 24.46 23.24 -13.54
CA ARG A 145 24.67 24.64 -13.13
C ARG A 145 23.47 25.50 -13.50
#